data_16eacf26389ddc61caef05d994d3ccd3
#
_entry.id   16eacf26389ddc61caef05d994d3ccd3
#
_cell.length_a   1.000
_cell.length_b   1.000
_cell.length_c   1.000
_cell.angle_alpha   90.00
_cell.angle_beta   90.00
_cell.angle_gamma   90.00
#
_symmetry.space_group_name_H-M   'P 1'
#
loop_
_entity.id
_entity.type
_entity.pdbx_description
1 polymer ?
#
loop_
_entity_poly.entity_id
_entity_poly.type
_entity_poly.pdbx_seq_one_letter_code
_entity_poly.pdbx_strand_id
1 'polypeptide(L)'
;MPVSYEPINIATDVTTTKALLHEIIPLTGSIVSGTYNDENIKNYTHGMFQSVYDYPYLSSSANHIFDVTLGYDESSILSASTAAQNSKKINMYNQFSQVLLGYTGSDNTVRLFESDLKLDLIGAMKETFIISFSRLLTKDQIKKGTFNLQLGLGGYGTTAFDNILKLQDLSATTSGDGTLNVIGGDYGVLFDATASIDSDGIGQANASSSHGVVFYQAGIAVVSASAFEHMGATIFNSGSHLSGSGKSPLSFEQSMVSASISGTCDALRHRIYNLSFNNSTEINSTIYFCRMPTNKFNYSSNPTYLTGSKLRVKDVATELPLSYVTTIGLYNARNELLATAKLSEPLKKTPSNELTIRVRLDY
;
A
#
# COMPACT_ATOMS: atom_id res chain seq x y z
N MET A 1 6.41 -5.03 -47.62
CA MET A 1 6.69 -6.30 -46.96
C MET A 1 5.92 -6.34 -45.65
N PRO A 2 5.34 -7.44 -45.23
CA PRO A 2 4.73 -7.50 -43.92
C PRO A 2 5.79 -7.26 -42.84
N VAL A 3 5.46 -6.46 -41.87
CA VAL A 3 6.31 -6.25 -40.69
C VAL A 3 6.37 -7.57 -39.93
N SER A 4 7.58 -8.09 -39.72
CA SER A 4 7.77 -9.32 -38.96
C SER A 4 8.01 -8.99 -37.51
N TYR A 5 7.14 -9.51 -36.62
CA TYR A 5 7.31 -9.40 -35.18
C TYR A 5 7.84 -10.73 -34.63
N GLU A 6 8.68 -10.66 -33.62
CA GLU A 6 9.08 -11.81 -32.82
C GLU A 6 8.22 -11.83 -31.55
N PRO A 7 7.41 -12.86 -31.31
CA PRO A 7 6.61 -12.94 -30.11
C PRO A 7 7.51 -13.14 -28.88
N ILE A 8 7.22 -12.39 -27.82
CA ILE A 8 7.88 -12.52 -26.53
C ILE A 8 7.15 -13.60 -25.73
N ASN A 9 7.91 -14.58 -25.23
CA ASN A 9 7.39 -15.57 -24.30
C ASN A 9 7.48 -15.04 -22.88
N ILE A 10 6.34 -14.78 -22.24
CA ILE A 10 6.28 -14.19 -20.89
C ILE A 10 7.04 -15.04 -19.86
N ALA A 11 7.03 -16.36 -19.99
CA ALA A 11 7.68 -17.26 -19.02
C ALA A 11 9.22 -17.26 -19.11
N THR A 12 9.79 -16.99 -20.31
CA THR A 12 11.24 -17.12 -20.54
C THR A 12 11.93 -15.80 -20.87
N ASP A 13 11.19 -14.86 -21.45
CA ASP A 13 11.76 -13.64 -22.03
C ASP A 13 11.38 -12.37 -21.24
N VAL A 14 10.62 -12.53 -20.15
CA VAL A 14 10.21 -11.41 -19.29
C VAL A 14 10.58 -11.70 -17.84
N THR A 15 11.26 -10.75 -17.20
CA THR A 15 11.56 -10.81 -15.78
C THR A 15 11.11 -9.50 -15.13
N THR A 16 10.18 -9.58 -14.19
CA THR A 16 9.74 -8.42 -13.41
C THR A 16 10.42 -8.42 -12.05
N THR A 17 11.00 -7.29 -11.68
CA THR A 17 11.64 -7.07 -10.38
C THR A 17 11.22 -5.72 -9.83
N LYS A 18 11.18 -5.61 -8.51
CA LYS A 18 11.09 -4.30 -7.84
C LYS A 18 12.50 -3.81 -7.56
N ALA A 19 12.79 -2.60 -7.95
CA ALA A 19 14.06 -1.95 -7.67
C ALA A 19 13.84 -0.82 -6.67
N LEU A 20 14.54 -0.87 -5.53
CA LEU A 20 14.59 0.24 -4.59
C LEU A 20 15.32 1.41 -5.28
N LEU A 21 14.60 2.50 -5.53
CA LEU A 21 15.19 3.68 -6.14
C LEU A 21 15.82 4.58 -5.09
N HIS A 22 15.11 4.80 -4.00
CA HIS A 22 15.52 5.75 -2.97
C HIS A 22 14.90 5.38 -1.62
N GLU A 23 15.69 5.55 -0.57
CA GLU A 23 15.26 5.41 0.80
C GLU A 23 15.32 6.80 1.44
N ILE A 24 14.16 7.39 1.70
CA ILE A 24 14.04 8.75 2.20
C ILE A 24 14.07 8.74 3.73
N ILE A 25 14.41 9.91 4.27
CA ILE A 25 14.46 10.26 5.68
C ILE A 25 13.16 9.82 6.38
N PRO A 26 13.28 9.26 7.59
CA PRO A 26 12.12 8.81 8.34
C PRO A 26 11.07 9.92 8.50
N LEU A 27 9.84 9.62 8.11
CA LEU A 27 8.67 10.42 8.48
C LEU A 27 8.41 10.16 9.97
N THR A 28 9.22 10.77 10.81
CA THR A 28 9.06 10.73 12.24
C THR A 28 8.32 11.97 12.69
N GLY A 29 7.06 11.80 13.03
CA GLY A 29 6.33 12.76 13.81
C GLY A 29 5.91 12.11 15.10
N SER A 30 6.48 12.50 16.20
CA SER A 30 5.90 12.23 17.51
C SER A 30 4.56 12.96 17.57
N ILE A 31 3.47 12.26 17.33
CA ILE A 31 2.14 12.78 17.60
C ILE A 31 1.93 12.65 19.11
N VAL A 32 2.46 13.59 19.86
CA VAL A 32 2.23 13.63 21.30
C VAL A 32 0.81 14.14 21.51
N SER A 33 0.04 13.38 22.28
CA SER A 33 -1.29 13.81 22.73
C SER A 33 -1.21 15.24 23.30
N GLY A 34 -2.07 16.12 22.79
CA GLY A 34 -2.10 17.54 23.15
C GLY A 34 -1.26 18.46 22.26
N THR A 35 -0.39 17.94 21.39
CA THR A 35 0.36 18.76 20.44
C THR A 35 -0.53 19.23 19.28
N TYR A 36 -1.57 18.46 18.96
CA TYR A 36 -2.53 18.80 17.92
C TYR A 36 -3.80 19.38 18.56
N ASN A 37 -3.89 20.69 18.57
CA ASN A 37 -5.10 21.42 18.95
C ASN A 37 -6.23 21.16 17.96
N ASP A 38 -7.46 21.49 18.32
CA ASP A 38 -8.62 21.38 17.41
C ASP A 38 -8.43 22.20 16.13
N GLU A 39 -7.59 23.22 16.16
CA GLU A 39 -7.21 24.02 14.99
C GLU A 39 -6.40 23.24 13.94
N ASN A 40 -5.70 22.19 14.35
CA ASN A 40 -4.94 21.31 13.44
C ASN A 40 -5.81 20.23 12.79
N ILE A 41 -7.08 20.17 13.20
CA ILE A 41 -8.01 19.14 12.75
C ILE A 41 -9.04 19.75 11.82
N LYS A 42 -9.10 19.22 10.60
CA LYS A 42 -10.12 19.59 9.66
C LYS A 42 -11.26 18.57 9.70
N ASN A 43 -12.41 19.04 10.18
CA ASN A 43 -13.68 18.33 10.10
C ASN A 43 -14.41 18.70 8.80
N TYR A 44 -15.02 17.70 8.16
CA TYR A 44 -15.78 17.91 6.95
C TYR A 44 -17.28 17.82 7.25
N THR A 45 -18.07 18.57 6.49
CA THR A 45 -19.54 18.59 6.64
C THR A 45 -20.19 17.25 6.43
N HIS A 46 -19.58 16.37 5.57
CA HIS A 46 -20.07 14.99 5.39
C HIS A 46 -19.82 14.09 6.62
N GLY A 47 -18.88 14.46 7.51
CA GLY A 47 -18.59 13.77 8.76
C GLY A 47 -18.12 12.32 8.60
N MET A 48 -17.44 11.98 7.49
CA MET A 48 -17.00 10.60 7.21
C MET A 48 -15.56 10.33 7.65
N PHE A 49 -14.72 11.35 7.77
CA PHE A 49 -13.36 11.27 8.24
C PHE A 49 -12.88 12.62 8.78
N GLN A 50 -11.76 12.61 9.51
CA GLN A 50 -11.03 13.79 9.95
C GLN A 50 -9.66 13.82 9.30
N SER A 51 -9.18 15.01 8.94
CA SER A 51 -7.79 15.23 8.50
C SER A 51 -6.97 15.90 9.56
N VAL A 52 -5.78 15.38 9.79
CA VAL A 52 -4.82 15.88 10.79
C VAL A 52 -3.67 16.59 10.08
N TYR A 53 -3.34 17.78 10.57
CA TYR A 53 -2.28 18.65 10.07
C TYR A 53 -1.23 18.93 11.16
N ASP A 54 -0.01 19.22 10.74
CA ASP A 54 1.09 19.59 11.65
C ASP A 54 0.92 20.99 12.27
N TYR A 55 0.27 21.89 11.54
CA TYR A 55 -0.09 23.25 11.97
C TYR A 55 -1.60 23.48 11.80
N PRO A 56 -2.15 24.60 12.35
CA PRO A 56 -3.53 24.96 12.10
C PRO A 56 -3.86 24.90 10.62
N TYR A 57 -4.88 24.13 10.25
CA TYR A 57 -5.16 23.77 8.85
C TYR A 57 -5.49 24.96 7.94
N LEU A 58 -5.83 26.11 8.50
CA LEU A 58 -6.01 27.37 7.77
C LEU A 58 -4.69 28.13 7.53
N SER A 59 -3.59 27.66 8.11
CA SER A 59 -2.27 28.25 7.88
C SER A 59 -1.72 27.86 6.52
N SER A 60 -1.02 28.77 5.85
CA SER A 60 -0.29 28.47 4.61
C SER A 60 0.87 27.48 4.79
N SER A 61 1.31 27.26 6.05
CA SER A 61 2.38 26.32 6.40
C SER A 61 1.88 24.95 6.83
N ALA A 62 0.56 24.73 6.83
CA ALA A 62 -0.02 23.48 7.28
C ALA A 62 0.22 22.35 6.26
N ASN A 63 0.88 21.29 6.72
CA ASN A 63 1.02 20.04 5.95
C ASN A 63 0.05 19.00 6.49
N HIS A 64 -0.62 18.32 5.58
CA HIS A 64 -1.48 17.21 5.92
C HIS A 64 -0.62 15.99 6.33
N ILE A 65 -0.95 15.38 7.48
CA ILE A 65 -0.20 14.21 7.99
C ILE A 65 -0.94 12.92 7.70
N PHE A 66 -2.18 12.78 8.18
CA PHE A 66 -3.00 11.60 7.92
C PHE A 66 -4.49 11.93 7.99
N ASP A 67 -5.29 11.06 7.40
CA ASP A 67 -6.73 11.02 7.59
C ASP A 67 -7.10 9.88 8.51
N VAL A 68 -8.08 10.09 9.39
CA VAL A 68 -8.60 9.05 10.28
C VAL A 68 -10.09 8.89 10.12
N THR A 69 -10.53 7.65 10.05
CA THR A 69 -11.94 7.25 10.03
C THR A 69 -12.14 5.96 10.79
N LEU A 70 -13.39 5.55 10.92
CA LEU A 70 -13.75 4.27 11.49
C LEU A 70 -14.91 3.67 10.73
N GLY A 71 -15.02 2.37 10.82
CA GLY A 71 -16.15 1.65 10.28
C GLY A 71 -16.30 0.28 10.94
N TYR A 72 -17.44 -0.30 10.75
CA TYR A 72 -17.73 -1.67 11.14
C TYR A 72 -18.53 -2.39 10.05
N ASP A 73 -18.39 -3.69 10.02
CA ASP A 73 -19.14 -4.55 9.11
C ASP A 73 -20.63 -4.63 9.50
N GLU A 74 -21.49 -4.88 8.53
CA GLU A 74 -22.93 -5.02 8.77
C GLU A 74 -23.26 -6.16 9.75
N SER A 75 -22.44 -7.21 9.80
CA SER A 75 -22.57 -8.32 10.73
C SER A 75 -22.03 -8.05 12.14
N SER A 76 -21.49 -6.85 12.39
CA SER A 76 -21.04 -6.45 13.72
C SER A 76 -22.21 -6.30 14.68
N ILE A 77 -21.99 -6.62 15.94
CA ILE A 77 -22.97 -6.39 17.03
C ILE A 77 -23.27 -4.88 17.21
N LEU A 78 -22.38 -4.01 16.74
CA LEU A 78 -22.51 -2.56 16.82
C LEU A 78 -23.38 -1.97 15.69
N SER A 79 -23.75 -2.76 14.69
CA SER A 79 -24.50 -2.32 13.51
C SER A 79 -26.01 -2.16 13.72
N ALA A 80 -26.43 -1.85 14.96
CA ALA A 80 -27.82 -1.63 15.29
C ALA A 80 -28.38 -0.38 14.57
N SER A 81 -29.63 -0.43 14.16
CA SER A 81 -30.33 0.69 13.48
C SER A 81 -30.37 1.98 14.31
N THR A 82 -30.22 1.88 15.62
CA THR A 82 -30.17 3.00 16.57
C THR A 82 -28.79 3.62 16.70
N ALA A 83 -27.76 3.01 16.10
CA ALA A 83 -26.40 3.53 16.16
C ALA A 83 -26.28 4.84 15.35
N ALA A 84 -25.57 5.82 15.93
CA ALA A 84 -25.33 7.10 15.28
C ALA A 84 -24.53 6.91 13.97
N GLN A 85 -25.01 7.45 12.88
CA GLN A 85 -24.41 7.34 11.55
C GLN A 85 -24.15 5.89 11.08
N ASN A 86 -24.99 4.93 11.49
CA ASN A 86 -24.82 3.51 11.22
C ASN A 86 -24.44 3.22 9.74
N SER A 87 -25.28 3.65 8.80
CA SER A 87 -25.03 3.41 7.38
C SER A 87 -23.72 4.02 6.86
N LYS A 88 -23.28 5.16 7.43
CA LYS A 88 -22.01 5.77 7.04
C LYS A 88 -20.83 4.93 7.53
N LYS A 89 -20.88 4.41 8.75
CA LYS A 89 -19.83 3.57 9.34
C LYS A 89 -19.68 2.26 8.58
N ILE A 90 -20.82 1.61 8.24
CA ILE A 90 -20.82 0.42 7.38
C ILE A 90 -20.25 0.73 6.01
N ASN A 91 -20.66 1.83 5.38
CA ASN A 91 -20.14 2.22 4.08
C ASN A 91 -18.64 2.50 4.10
N MET A 92 -18.12 3.14 5.16
CA MET A 92 -16.68 3.37 5.31
C MET A 92 -15.90 2.05 5.37
N TYR A 93 -16.35 1.10 6.20
CA TYR A 93 -15.76 -0.22 6.27
C TYR A 93 -15.74 -0.92 4.91
N ASN A 94 -16.91 -0.98 4.25
CA ASN A 94 -17.05 -1.65 2.97
C ASN A 94 -16.20 -1.01 1.86
N GLN A 95 -16.10 0.31 1.80
CA GLN A 95 -15.28 1.01 0.82
C GLN A 95 -13.79 0.68 0.97
N PHE A 96 -13.27 0.74 2.20
CA PHE A 96 -11.86 0.41 2.43
C PHE A 96 -11.59 -1.07 2.21
N SER A 97 -12.45 -1.96 2.68
CA SER A 97 -12.28 -3.38 2.46
C SER A 97 -12.34 -3.75 0.98
N GLN A 98 -13.28 -3.18 0.23
CA GLN A 98 -13.39 -3.40 -1.21
C GLN A 98 -12.13 -2.96 -1.96
N VAL A 99 -11.56 -1.82 -1.61
CA VAL A 99 -10.35 -1.30 -2.26
C VAL A 99 -9.11 -2.09 -1.89
N LEU A 100 -8.99 -2.52 -0.63
CA LEU A 100 -7.79 -3.17 -0.12
C LEU A 100 -7.81 -4.69 -0.30
N LEU A 101 -8.95 -5.33 -0.11
CA LEU A 101 -9.10 -6.79 -0.13
C LEU A 101 -9.92 -7.31 -1.32
N GLY A 102 -10.84 -6.49 -1.84
CA GLY A 102 -11.77 -6.88 -2.90
C GLY A 102 -13.01 -7.60 -2.40
N TYR A 103 -13.65 -8.31 -3.32
CA TYR A 103 -14.86 -9.10 -3.06
C TYR A 103 -14.56 -10.57 -2.82
N THR A 104 -15.46 -11.28 -2.14
CA THR A 104 -15.47 -12.73 -2.14
C THR A 104 -15.90 -13.24 -3.52
N GLY A 105 -15.24 -14.34 -3.97
CA GLY A 105 -15.32 -14.75 -5.37
C GLY A 105 -16.71 -15.06 -5.93
N SER A 106 -17.62 -15.68 -5.15
CA SER A 106 -18.92 -16.16 -5.66
C SER A 106 -20.12 -15.28 -5.32
N ASP A 107 -20.07 -14.57 -4.20
CA ASP A 107 -21.26 -13.94 -3.61
C ASP A 107 -21.28 -12.42 -3.73
N ASN A 108 -20.23 -11.83 -4.32
CA ASN A 108 -20.03 -10.37 -4.41
C ASN A 108 -20.15 -9.63 -3.06
N THR A 109 -19.94 -10.35 -1.96
CA THR A 109 -19.86 -9.73 -0.63
C THR A 109 -18.46 -9.16 -0.42
N VAL A 110 -18.36 -8.09 0.36
CA VAL A 110 -17.10 -7.47 0.71
C VAL A 110 -16.36 -8.39 1.68
N ARG A 111 -15.04 -8.57 1.48
CA ARG A 111 -14.22 -9.36 2.39
C ARG A 111 -14.05 -8.63 3.71
N LEU A 112 -14.06 -9.37 4.81
CA LEU A 112 -13.75 -8.80 6.11
C LEU A 112 -12.24 -8.60 6.27
N PHE A 113 -11.86 -7.58 7.02
CA PHE A 113 -10.48 -7.48 7.50
C PHE A 113 -10.23 -8.56 8.54
N GLU A 114 -9.03 -9.10 8.57
CA GLU A 114 -8.59 -10.10 9.53
C GLU A 114 -7.26 -9.66 10.15
N SER A 115 -7.08 -9.98 11.41
CA SER A 115 -5.93 -9.54 12.20
C SER A 115 -4.61 -10.13 11.73
N ASP A 116 -4.64 -11.29 11.08
CA ASP A 116 -3.48 -11.96 10.45
C ASP A 116 -3.54 -11.98 8.92
N LEU A 117 -4.63 -11.52 8.36
CA LEU A 117 -4.95 -11.42 6.93
C LEU A 117 -4.85 -12.75 6.14
N LYS A 118 -5.06 -13.88 6.78
CA LYS A 118 -5.10 -15.18 6.10
C LYS A 118 -6.35 -15.39 5.25
N LEU A 119 -7.37 -14.57 5.45
CA LEU A 119 -8.65 -14.61 4.74
C LEU A 119 -9.43 -15.93 4.92
N ASP A 120 -9.27 -16.55 6.08
CA ASP A 120 -9.95 -17.80 6.44
C ASP A 120 -11.17 -17.59 7.36
N LEU A 121 -11.55 -16.35 7.62
CA LEU A 121 -12.62 -15.89 8.52
C LEU A 121 -12.30 -16.10 10.01
N ILE A 122 -11.09 -16.52 10.35
CA ILE A 122 -10.62 -16.59 11.73
C ILE A 122 -9.95 -15.27 12.08
N GLY A 123 -10.27 -14.68 13.23
CA GLY A 123 -9.72 -13.38 13.61
C GLY A 123 -10.29 -12.18 12.83
N ALA A 124 -11.51 -12.31 12.31
CA ALA A 124 -12.16 -11.25 11.56
C ALA A 124 -12.33 -9.98 12.42
N MET A 125 -11.82 -8.86 11.91
CA MET A 125 -11.93 -7.53 12.48
C MET A 125 -13.20 -6.86 11.96
N LYS A 126 -14.30 -7.01 12.67
CA LYS A 126 -15.59 -6.43 12.27
C LYS A 126 -15.69 -4.94 12.59
N GLU A 127 -14.96 -4.48 13.57
CA GLU A 127 -14.87 -3.09 14.02
C GLU A 127 -13.45 -2.59 13.85
N THR A 128 -13.28 -1.51 13.08
CA THR A 128 -11.94 -1.04 12.72
C THR A 128 -11.80 0.48 12.77
N PHE A 129 -10.61 0.93 13.16
CA PHE A 129 -10.10 2.25 12.87
C PHE A 129 -9.20 2.20 11.64
N ILE A 130 -9.30 3.20 10.81
CA ILE A 130 -8.56 3.29 9.55
C ILE A 130 -7.80 4.61 9.54
N ILE A 131 -6.48 4.52 9.41
CA ILE A 131 -5.57 5.66 9.35
C ILE A 131 -4.92 5.65 7.97
N SER A 132 -5.12 6.71 7.20
CA SER A 132 -4.61 6.83 5.84
C SER A 132 -3.51 7.87 5.74
N PHE A 133 -2.34 7.45 5.28
CA PHE A 133 -1.16 8.28 5.00
C PHE A 133 -0.98 8.53 3.51
N SER A 134 -1.93 8.14 2.68
CA SER A 134 -1.81 8.15 1.22
C SER A 134 -1.43 9.52 0.64
N ARG A 135 -1.88 10.61 1.25
CA ARG A 135 -1.52 11.97 0.81
C ARG A 135 -0.08 12.34 1.13
N LEU A 136 0.47 11.78 2.22
CA LEU A 136 1.85 12.04 2.64
C LEU A 136 2.83 11.28 1.75
N LEU A 137 2.46 10.08 1.34
CA LEU A 137 3.33 9.17 0.59
C LEU A 137 3.43 9.50 -0.88
N THR A 138 2.42 10.11 -1.48
CA THR A 138 2.32 10.44 -2.92
C THR A 138 2.71 9.31 -3.88
N LYS A 139 4.01 9.10 -4.14
CA LYS A 139 4.57 8.02 -4.97
C LYS A 139 5.39 7.02 -4.17
N ASP A 140 5.55 7.27 -2.89
CA ASP A 140 6.32 6.43 -1.98
C ASP A 140 5.41 5.40 -1.33
N GLN A 141 6.01 4.44 -0.67
CA GLN A 141 5.31 3.47 0.17
C GLN A 141 5.91 3.46 1.58
N ILE A 142 5.16 2.94 2.54
CA ILE A 142 5.68 2.69 3.88
C ILE A 142 6.77 1.62 3.77
N LYS A 143 7.95 1.89 4.33
CA LYS A 143 9.04 0.91 4.37
C LYS A 143 8.67 -0.23 5.33
N LYS A 144 8.72 -1.45 4.82
CA LYS A 144 8.43 -2.67 5.60
C LYS A 144 9.31 -2.78 6.84
N GLY A 145 8.71 -3.19 7.95
CA GLY A 145 9.42 -3.37 9.24
C GLY A 145 9.73 -2.07 9.99
N THR A 146 9.18 -0.93 9.57
CA THR A 146 9.44 0.35 10.24
C THR A 146 8.19 1.01 10.83
N PHE A 147 7.02 0.46 10.58
CA PHE A 147 5.79 1.02 11.09
C PHE A 147 5.68 0.82 12.60
N ASN A 148 5.38 1.89 13.32
CA ASN A 148 5.22 1.88 14.76
C ASN A 148 4.09 2.83 15.15
N LEU A 149 3.04 2.29 15.72
CA LEU A 149 1.90 3.01 16.27
C LEU A 149 1.78 2.70 17.76
N GLN A 150 1.81 3.72 18.59
CA GLN A 150 1.68 3.59 20.04
C GLN A 150 0.38 4.22 20.49
N LEU A 151 -0.45 3.44 21.18
CA LEU A 151 -1.77 3.81 21.64
C LEU A 151 -1.83 3.79 23.17
N GLY A 152 -2.37 4.84 23.75
CA GLY A 152 -2.60 4.91 25.18
C GLY A 152 -3.84 4.12 25.59
N LEU A 153 -3.66 3.10 26.42
CA LEU A 153 -4.71 2.23 26.93
C LEU A 153 -5.05 2.50 28.40
N GLY A 154 -4.44 3.49 29.01
CA GLY A 154 -4.70 3.87 30.39
C GLY A 154 -6.11 4.45 30.60
N GLY A 155 -6.43 4.73 31.84
CA GLY A 155 -7.74 5.26 32.22
C GLY A 155 -8.09 6.59 31.55
N TYR A 156 -9.31 7.01 31.74
CA TYR A 156 -9.79 8.28 31.23
C TYR A 156 -9.08 9.46 31.94
N GLY A 157 -8.63 10.44 31.18
CA GLY A 157 -8.01 11.65 31.70
C GLY A 157 -6.48 11.61 31.71
N THR A 158 -5.85 12.01 32.82
CA THR A 158 -4.39 12.15 32.94
C THR A 158 -3.60 10.87 32.89
N THR A 159 -4.25 9.72 33.09
CA THR A 159 -3.63 8.38 33.10
C THR A 159 -3.73 7.65 31.76
N ALA A 160 -4.14 8.33 30.71
CA ALA A 160 -4.35 7.73 29.39
C ALA A 160 -3.12 7.01 28.84
N PHE A 161 -1.92 7.47 29.18
CA PHE A 161 -0.64 6.93 28.70
C PHE A 161 0.14 6.16 29.76
N ASP A 162 -0.45 5.87 30.92
CA ASP A 162 0.18 5.00 31.93
C ASP A 162 0.35 3.56 31.44
N ASN A 163 -0.44 3.17 30.43
CA ASN A 163 -0.32 1.90 29.74
C ASN A 163 -0.35 2.16 28.22
N ILE A 164 0.68 1.71 27.52
CA ILE A 164 0.86 1.95 26.08
C ILE A 164 0.91 0.63 25.34
N LEU A 165 -0.02 0.46 24.39
CA LEU A 165 0.03 -0.60 23.39
C LEU A 165 0.94 -0.15 22.25
N LYS A 166 1.93 -0.97 21.93
CA LYS A 166 2.89 -0.68 20.85
C LYS A 166 2.66 -1.65 19.69
N LEU A 167 2.06 -1.17 18.62
CA LEU A 167 1.78 -1.94 17.40
C LEU A 167 2.91 -1.74 16.39
N GLN A 168 3.52 -2.86 15.96
CA GLN A 168 4.61 -2.86 14.99
C GLN A 168 4.42 -3.98 13.96
N ASP A 169 4.95 -3.76 12.76
CA ASP A 169 4.97 -4.73 11.65
C ASP A 169 6.22 -5.64 11.71
N LEU A 170 6.47 -6.28 12.86
CA LEU A 170 7.70 -7.01 13.16
C LEU A 170 7.97 -8.18 12.21
N SER A 171 6.94 -8.85 11.71
CA SER A 171 7.06 -10.00 10.82
C SER A 171 7.44 -9.63 9.38
N ALA A 172 7.32 -8.37 9.00
CA ALA A 172 7.54 -7.91 7.63
C ALA A 172 8.97 -8.11 7.11
N THR A 173 9.94 -8.23 8.02
CA THR A 173 11.37 -8.40 7.68
C THR A 173 11.86 -9.84 7.79
N THR A 174 11.15 -10.74 8.47
CA THR A 174 11.73 -12.00 8.93
C THR A 174 11.30 -13.23 8.12
N SER A 175 10.15 -13.30 7.56
CA SER A 175 9.75 -14.36 6.60
C SER A 175 8.31 -14.24 6.13
N GLY A 176 8.09 -14.21 4.85
CA GLY A 176 6.89 -14.69 4.17
C GLY A 176 5.52 -14.09 4.51
N ASP A 177 5.29 -13.71 5.74
CA ASP A 177 3.98 -13.24 6.20
C ASP A 177 3.68 -11.77 5.83
N GLY A 178 4.69 -10.99 5.50
CA GLY A 178 4.53 -9.60 5.04
C GLY A 178 4.57 -9.44 3.53
N THR A 179 4.51 -10.52 2.76
CA THR A 179 4.66 -10.50 1.30
C THR A 179 3.48 -11.09 0.54
N LEU A 180 2.43 -11.51 1.22
CA LEU A 180 1.21 -11.91 0.54
C LEU A 180 0.57 -10.69 -0.11
N ASN A 181 0.41 -10.75 -1.41
CA ASN A 181 -0.12 -9.66 -2.20
C ASN A 181 -1.64 -9.77 -2.25
N VAL A 182 -2.32 -8.76 -1.74
CA VAL A 182 -3.76 -8.55 -1.92
C VAL A 182 -4.00 -7.45 -2.95
N ILE A 183 -5.24 -7.14 -3.27
CA ILE A 183 -5.58 -6.09 -4.24
C ILE A 183 -4.96 -4.74 -3.86
N GLY A 184 -4.90 -4.42 -2.55
CA GLY A 184 -4.26 -3.21 -2.03
C GLY A 184 -2.73 -3.22 -2.02
N GLY A 185 -2.09 -4.26 -2.53
CA GLY A 185 -0.64 -4.44 -2.55
C GLY A 185 -0.10 -5.26 -1.38
N ASP A 186 1.19 -5.10 -1.12
CA ASP A 186 1.85 -5.77 0.00
C ASP A 186 1.35 -5.22 1.35
N TYR A 187 1.19 -6.09 2.32
CA TYR A 187 0.74 -5.72 3.66
C TYR A 187 1.65 -6.30 4.75
N GLY A 188 1.53 -5.77 5.96
CA GLY A 188 2.14 -6.30 7.17
C GLY A 188 1.10 -6.42 8.29
N VAL A 189 1.26 -7.43 9.12
CA VAL A 189 0.43 -7.62 10.33
C VAL A 189 1.01 -6.79 11.46
N LEU A 190 0.15 -6.11 12.21
CA LEU A 190 0.51 -5.28 13.34
C LEU A 190 0.40 -6.10 14.64
N PHE A 191 1.53 -6.41 15.21
CA PHE A 191 1.63 -7.16 16.46
C PHE A 191 1.87 -6.23 17.66
N ASP A 192 1.39 -6.68 18.82
CA ASP A 192 1.74 -6.04 20.07
C ASP A 192 3.20 -6.32 20.43
N ALA A 193 4.05 -5.30 20.27
CA ALA A 193 5.47 -5.37 20.61
C ALA A 193 5.74 -5.24 22.12
N THR A 194 4.72 -5.00 22.95
CA THR A 194 4.85 -4.98 24.40
C THR A 194 4.69 -6.37 25.01
N ALA A 195 4.05 -7.31 24.28
CA ALA A 195 3.93 -8.70 24.69
C ALA A 195 5.27 -9.42 24.56
N SER A 196 5.73 -10.04 25.62
CA SER A 196 6.92 -10.90 25.80
C SER A 196 7.96 -10.86 24.68
N ILE A 197 9.03 -10.16 24.92
CA ILE A 197 10.26 -10.26 24.12
C ILE A 197 10.86 -11.66 24.38
N ASP A 198 11.04 -12.45 23.34
CA ASP A 198 11.77 -13.71 23.41
C ASP A 198 13.24 -13.48 23.76
N SER A 199 13.95 -14.55 24.17
CA SER A 199 15.37 -14.53 24.55
C SER A 199 16.30 -13.90 23.51
N ASP A 200 15.86 -13.81 22.27
CA ASP A 200 16.60 -13.21 21.14
C ASP A 200 16.31 -11.72 20.92
N GLY A 201 15.51 -11.08 21.79
CA GLY A 201 15.18 -9.65 21.70
C GLY A 201 14.17 -9.31 20.60
N ILE A 202 13.61 -10.31 19.93
CA ILE A 202 12.59 -10.15 18.90
C ILE A 202 11.24 -10.44 19.53
N GLY A 203 10.33 -9.48 19.46
CA GLY A 203 8.94 -9.69 19.89
C GLY A 203 8.33 -10.85 19.11
N GLN A 204 7.96 -11.92 19.82
CA GLN A 204 7.28 -13.05 19.20
C GLN A 204 5.91 -12.58 18.69
N ALA A 205 5.76 -12.62 17.40
CA ALA A 205 4.48 -12.45 16.73
C ALA A 205 3.58 -13.65 17.03
N ASN A 206 2.96 -13.65 18.18
CA ASN A 206 1.88 -14.59 18.43
C ASN A 206 0.63 -14.10 17.70
N ALA A 207 0.00 -14.95 16.91
CA ALA A 207 -1.25 -14.63 16.20
C ALA A 207 -2.36 -14.11 17.13
N SER A 208 -2.30 -14.46 18.41
CA SER A 208 -3.20 -13.97 19.46
C SER A 208 -2.92 -12.52 19.90
N SER A 209 -1.81 -11.92 19.49
CA SER A 209 -1.44 -10.53 19.83
C SER A 209 -1.48 -9.59 18.62
N SER A 210 -2.03 -10.02 17.50
CA SER A 210 -2.20 -9.18 16.32
C SER A 210 -3.48 -8.33 16.45
N HIS A 211 -3.34 -7.03 16.21
CA HIS A 211 -4.43 -6.06 16.38
C HIS A 211 -4.69 -5.22 15.14
N GLY A 212 -4.10 -5.57 14.01
CA GLY A 212 -4.33 -4.81 12.79
C GLY A 212 -3.39 -5.17 11.65
N VAL A 213 -3.52 -4.44 10.57
CA VAL A 213 -2.74 -4.62 9.35
C VAL A 213 -2.35 -3.27 8.76
N VAL A 214 -1.19 -3.21 8.12
CA VAL A 214 -0.74 -2.04 7.36
C VAL A 214 -0.51 -2.42 5.90
N PHE A 215 -1.10 -1.65 5.00
CA PHE A 215 -0.94 -1.79 3.55
C PHE A 215 0.12 -0.79 3.09
N TYR A 216 1.30 -1.29 2.72
CA TYR A 216 2.48 -0.45 2.49
C TYR A 216 2.34 0.48 1.30
N GLN A 217 1.85 -0.03 0.17
CA GLN A 217 1.69 0.75 -1.07
C GLN A 217 0.49 1.70 -0.99
N ALA A 218 -0.61 1.26 -0.37
CA ALA A 218 -1.78 2.10 -0.17
C ALA A 218 -1.55 3.19 0.88
N GLY A 219 -0.56 3.01 1.77
CA GLY A 219 -0.32 3.91 2.89
C GLY A 219 -1.49 3.94 3.87
N ILE A 220 -2.07 2.77 4.20
CA ILE A 220 -3.26 2.67 5.05
C ILE A 220 -2.98 1.65 6.15
N ALA A 221 -3.21 2.07 7.39
CA ALA A 221 -3.22 1.18 8.55
C ALA A 221 -4.67 0.95 9.01
N VAL A 222 -5.02 -0.31 9.21
CA VAL A 222 -6.32 -0.75 9.73
C VAL A 222 -6.08 -1.39 11.08
N VAL A 223 -6.65 -0.81 12.14
CA VAL A 223 -6.46 -1.24 13.52
C VAL A 223 -7.78 -1.78 14.06
N SER A 224 -7.75 -2.99 14.62
CA SER A 224 -8.92 -3.59 15.24
C SER A 224 -9.36 -2.80 16.47
N ALA A 225 -10.65 -2.65 16.62
CA ALA A 225 -11.26 -2.14 17.83
C ALA A 225 -10.91 -2.97 19.08
N SER A 226 -10.69 -4.28 18.90
CA SER A 226 -10.30 -5.19 19.98
C SER A 226 -8.99 -4.79 20.68
N ALA A 227 -8.14 -3.97 20.04
CA ALA A 227 -6.97 -3.38 20.69
C ALA A 227 -7.31 -2.61 21.96
N PHE A 228 -8.55 -2.14 22.09
CA PHE A 228 -9.05 -1.38 23.24
C PHE A 228 -9.93 -2.19 24.20
N GLU A 229 -10.30 -3.42 23.85
CA GLU A 229 -11.20 -4.27 24.68
C GLU A 229 -10.52 -4.81 25.96
N HIS A 230 -9.24 -5.07 25.91
CA HIS A 230 -8.48 -5.70 27.01
C HIS A 230 -8.32 -4.83 28.25
N MET A 231 -8.78 -3.61 28.22
CA MET A 231 -8.51 -2.62 29.26
C MET A 231 -9.69 -2.33 30.21
N GLY A 232 -10.70 -3.14 30.20
CA GLY A 232 -11.66 -3.32 31.29
C GLY A 232 -12.34 -2.09 31.84
N ALA A 233 -12.46 -0.96 31.20
CA ALA A 233 -13.38 0.14 31.51
C ALA A 233 -13.16 1.38 30.64
N THR A 234 -14.18 1.96 30.20
CA THR A 234 -14.40 3.39 29.95
C THR A 234 -13.17 4.21 29.51
N ILE A 235 -12.65 3.87 28.32
CA ILE A 235 -11.44 4.51 27.77
C ILE A 235 -11.79 5.70 26.88
N PHE A 236 -12.98 5.70 26.30
CA PHE A 236 -13.43 6.70 25.34
C PHE A 236 -14.49 7.61 25.93
N ASN A 237 -14.55 8.82 25.42
CA ASN A 237 -15.59 9.76 25.72
C ASN A 237 -16.56 9.89 24.52
N SER A 238 -17.80 10.22 24.80
CA SER A 238 -18.85 10.43 23.78
C SER A 238 -18.64 11.67 22.90
N GLY A 239 -17.59 12.40 23.08
CA GLY A 239 -17.27 13.59 22.28
C GLY A 239 -15.95 14.18 22.68
N SER A 240 -15.03 14.07 21.81
CA SER A 240 -13.82 14.81 21.57
C SER A 240 -12.70 14.91 22.61
N HIS A 241 -12.81 14.71 23.89
CA HIS A 241 -11.67 15.01 24.76
C HIS A 241 -11.37 13.94 25.80
N LEU A 242 -10.07 13.66 26.00
CA LEU A 242 -9.52 12.90 27.12
C LEU A 242 -9.78 13.56 28.48
N SER A 243 -10.04 14.85 28.50
CA SER A 243 -10.30 15.61 29.70
C SER A 243 -11.38 16.67 29.46
N GLY A 244 -12.50 16.54 30.09
CA GLY A 244 -13.56 17.55 30.08
C GLY A 244 -14.47 17.34 31.27
N SER A 245 -14.64 18.38 32.11
CA SER A 245 -15.61 18.36 33.16
C SER A 245 -17.02 18.20 32.59
N GLY A 246 -17.76 17.21 33.09
CA GLY A 246 -19.16 16.98 32.71
C GLY A 246 -19.42 15.90 31.65
N LYS A 247 -18.42 15.14 31.20
CA LYS A 247 -18.62 14.01 30.27
C LYS A 247 -18.35 12.69 30.97
N SER A 248 -19.28 11.77 30.83
CA SER A 248 -19.13 10.41 31.36
C SER A 248 -18.22 9.58 30.46
N PRO A 249 -17.27 8.83 31.02
CA PRO A 249 -16.48 7.92 30.25
C PRO A 249 -17.37 6.79 29.68
N LEU A 250 -17.12 6.41 28.43
CA LEU A 250 -17.81 5.35 27.71
C LEU A 250 -16.87 4.18 27.44
N SER A 251 -17.41 2.99 27.35
CA SER A 251 -16.66 1.89 26.75
C SER A 251 -16.36 2.20 25.28
N PHE A 252 -15.38 1.53 24.73
CA PHE A 252 -15.06 1.65 23.31
C PHE A 252 -16.30 1.39 22.44
N GLU A 253 -16.99 0.30 22.67
CA GLU A 253 -18.22 -0.09 21.96
C GLU A 253 -19.30 0.98 22.06
N GLN A 254 -19.56 1.49 23.27
CA GLN A 254 -20.52 2.57 23.46
C GLN A 254 -20.15 3.83 22.71
N SER A 255 -18.86 4.17 22.63
CA SER A 255 -18.38 5.30 21.84
C SER A 255 -18.59 5.08 20.35
N MET A 256 -18.30 3.87 19.83
CA MET A 256 -18.53 3.55 18.43
C MET A 256 -20.01 3.56 18.03
N VAL A 257 -20.90 3.21 18.94
CA VAL A 257 -22.36 3.21 18.68
C VAL A 257 -22.93 4.62 18.79
N SER A 258 -22.67 5.34 19.86
CA SER A 258 -23.36 6.57 20.22
C SER A 258 -22.75 7.83 19.63
N ALA A 259 -21.44 7.85 19.36
CA ALA A 259 -20.76 9.02 18.82
C ALA A 259 -20.81 9.04 17.28
N SER A 260 -20.66 10.22 16.71
CA SER A 260 -20.40 10.42 15.28
C SER A 260 -19.01 9.86 14.91
N ILE A 261 -18.78 9.62 13.63
CA ILE A 261 -17.46 9.20 13.13
C ILE A 261 -16.38 10.20 13.58
N SER A 262 -16.63 11.49 13.39
CA SER A 262 -15.68 12.53 13.82
C SER A 262 -15.43 12.53 15.33
N GLY A 263 -16.47 12.31 16.15
CA GLY A 263 -16.31 12.25 17.60
C GLY A 263 -15.47 11.05 18.08
N THR A 264 -15.68 9.88 17.47
CA THR A 264 -14.88 8.68 17.81
C THR A 264 -13.45 8.79 17.24
N CYS A 265 -13.27 9.36 16.04
CA CYS A 265 -11.94 9.64 15.48
C CYS A 265 -11.15 10.61 16.38
N ASP A 266 -11.82 11.60 16.93
CA ASP A 266 -11.23 12.57 17.85
C ASP A 266 -10.78 11.88 19.16
N ALA A 267 -11.59 10.97 19.69
CA ALA A 267 -11.23 10.16 20.83
C ALA A 267 -10.01 9.26 20.54
N LEU A 268 -9.94 8.63 19.37
CA LEU A 268 -8.77 7.84 18.95
C LEU A 268 -7.52 8.71 18.83
N ARG A 269 -7.63 9.86 18.19
CA ARG A 269 -6.53 10.81 18.00
C ARG A 269 -5.86 11.16 19.33
N HIS A 270 -6.64 11.42 20.35
CA HIS A 270 -6.12 11.70 21.70
C HIS A 270 -5.46 10.51 22.38
N ARG A 271 -5.65 9.29 21.86
CA ARG A 271 -5.00 8.05 22.32
C ARG A 271 -3.72 7.71 21.58
N ILE A 272 -3.42 8.39 20.47
CA ILE A 272 -2.16 8.19 19.75
C ILE A 272 -1.04 8.86 20.54
N TYR A 273 -0.13 8.03 21.07
CA TYR A 273 1.05 8.49 21.79
C TYR A 273 2.21 8.79 20.83
N ASN A 274 2.46 7.85 19.91
CA ASN A 274 3.48 8.01 18.89
C ASN A 274 3.06 7.28 17.61
N LEU A 275 3.40 7.87 16.47
CA LEU A 275 3.21 7.28 15.16
C LEU A 275 4.45 7.58 14.33
N SER A 276 5.15 6.57 13.90
CA SER A 276 6.36 6.72 13.11
C SER A 276 6.52 5.58 12.10
N PHE A 277 7.06 5.90 10.94
CA PHE A 277 7.49 4.95 9.92
C PHE A 277 8.51 5.62 8.99
N ASN A 278 9.25 4.82 8.27
CA ASN A 278 10.08 5.29 7.17
C ASN A 278 9.33 5.06 5.86
N ASN A 279 9.64 5.85 4.86
CA ASN A 279 9.15 5.62 3.51
C ASN A 279 10.26 5.10 2.59
N SER A 280 9.85 4.42 1.54
CA SER A 280 10.73 3.98 0.47
C SER A 280 10.07 4.19 -0.87
N THR A 281 10.86 4.51 -1.89
CA THR A 281 10.39 4.59 -3.27
C THR A 281 10.85 3.33 -4.00
N GLU A 282 9.91 2.48 -4.37
CA GLU A 282 10.18 1.30 -5.19
C GLU A 282 9.64 1.51 -6.60
N ILE A 283 10.46 1.16 -7.60
CA ILE A 283 10.09 1.22 -9.01
C ILE A 283 9.92 -0.21 -9.51
N ASN A 284 8.82 -0.47 -10.20
CA ASN A 284 8.66 -1.68 -10.95
C ASN A 284 9.59 -1.66 -12.16
N SER A 285 10.39 -2.70 -12.29
CA SER A 285 11.34 -2.87 -13.39
C SER A 285 11.03 -4.15 -14.13
N THR A 286 10.73 -4.03 -15.42
CA THR A 286 10.51 -5.18 -16.27
C THR A 286 11.62 -5.28 -17.29
N ILE A 287 12.24 -6.43 -17.36
CA ILE A 287 13.32 -6.76 -18.29
C ILE A 287 12.74 -7.65 -19.39
N TYR A 288 12.90 -7.22 -20.63
CA TYR A 288 12.53 -7.94 -21.82
C TYR A 288 13.79 -8.45 -22.53
N PHE A 289 13.84 -9.75 -22.82
CA PHE A 289 14.89 -10.37 -23.64
C PHE A 289 14.40 -10.46 -25.07
N CYS A 290 14.79 -9.51 -25.90
CA CYS A 290 14.41 -9.44 -27.30
C CYS A 290 15.36 -10.33 -28.13
N ARG A 291 14.87 -11.49 -28.55
CA ARG A 291 15.67 -12.47 -29.30
C ARG A 291 15.57 -12.22 -30.79
N MET A 292 16.70 -12.33 -31.46
CA MET A 292 16.82 -12.27 -32.91
C MET A 292 17.45 -13.55 -33.44
N PRO A 293 16.64 -14.55 -33.78
CA PRO A 293 17.14 -15.84 -34.26
C PRO A 293 17.86 -15.71 -35.58
N THR A 294 18.63 -16.73 -35.97
CA THR A 294 19.48 -16.77 -37.17
C THR A 294 18.72 -16.53 -38.47
N ASN A 295 17.45 -16.99 -38.55
CA ASN A 295 16.61 -16.92 -39.76
C ASN A 295 15.76 -15.66 -39.89
N LYS A 296 15.82 -14.73 -38.91
CA LYS A 296 15.02 -13.51 -38.91
C LYS A 296 15.89 -12.28 -38.81
N PHE A 297 15.34 -11.13 -39.23
CA PHE A 297 15.98 -9.80 -39.16
C PHE A 297 17.33 -9.66 -39.89
N ASN A 298 17.55 -10.47 -40.91
CA ASN A 298 18.80 -10.48 -41.70
C ASN A 298 18.85 -9.39 -42.80
N TYR A 299 17.76 -8.66 -43.02
CA TYR A 299 17.64 -7.62 -44.01
C TYR A 299 16.82 -6.45 -43.46
N SER A 300 17.00 -5.28 -44.09
CA SER A 300 16.25 -4.08 -43.75
C SER A 300 15.35 -3.69 -44.93
N SER A 301 14.12 -3.24 -44.62
CA SER A 301 13.20 -2.62 -45.58
C SER A 301 13.50 -1.14 -45.83
N ASN A 302 14.54 -0.59 -45.23
CA ASN A 302 14.98 0.78 -45.47
C ASN A 302 15.33 0.95 -46.97
N PRO A 303 14.84 2.02 -47.65
CA PRO A 303 15.14 2.29 -49.06
C PRO A 303 16.64 2.29 -49.40
N THR A 304 17.52 2.61 -48.44
CA THR A 304 18.98 2.57 -48.64
C THR A 304 19.52 1.14 -48.83
N TYR A 305 18.75 0.11 -48.45
CA TYR A 305 19.05 -1.31 -48.65
C TYR A 305 18.38 -1.89 -49.90
N LEU A 306 17.63 -1.10 -50.64
CA LEU A 306 16.89 -1.53 -51.81
C LEU A 306 17.43 -0.88 -53.07
N THR A 307 17.49 -1.63 -54.15
CA THR A 307 17.68 -1.11 -55.50
C THR A 307 16.46 -1.53 -56.32
N GLY A 308 15.53 -0.58 -56.51
CA GLY A 308 14.19 -0.91 -57.05
C GLY A 308 13.42 -1.85 -56.10
N SER A 309 12.96 -2.98 -56.63
CA SER A 309 12.26 -4.01 -55.83
C SER A 309 13.19 -5.07 -55.24
N LYS A 310 14.49 -5.00 -55.47
CA LYS A 310 15.47 -5.99 -55.00
C LYS A 310 16.21 -5.51 -53.78
N LEU A 311 16.42 -6.41 -52.82
CA LEU A 311 17.30 -6.15 -51.65
C LEU A 311 18.75 -5.97 -52.15
N ARG A 312 19.32 -4.78 -51.93
CA ARG A 312 20.71 -4.52 -52.19
C ARG A 312 21.51 -4.92 -50.95
N VAL A 313 21.77 -6.23 -50.85
CA VAL A 313 22.52 -6.70 -49.67
C VAL A 313 24.01 -6.52 -49.86
N LYS A 314 24.52 -6.89 -51.04
CA LYS A 314 25.88 -6.66 -51.53
C LYS A 314 25.98 -6.88 -53.04
N ASP A 315 27.04 -6.39 -53.69
CA ASP A 315 27.23 -6.51 -55.13
C ASP A 315 27.66 -7.90 -55.58
N VAL A 316 28.01 -8.80 -54.64
CA VAL A 316 28.50 -10.16 -54.91
C VAL A 316 27.45 -11.18 -54.44
N ALA A 317 27.02 -12.06 -55.33
CA ALA A 317 25.96 -13.05 -55.06
C ALA A 317 26.30 -14.10 -54.00
N THR A 318 27.58 -14.26 -53.66
CA THR A 318 28.08 -15.19 -52.66
C THR A 318 28.12 -14.65 -51.24
N GLU A 319 27.88 -13.34 -51.09
CA GLU A 319 27.89 -12.74 -49.76
C GLU A 319 26.56 -12.94 -49.02
N LEU A 320 26.66 -13.32 -47.73
CA LEU A 320 25.50 -13.48 -46.86
C LEU A 320 24.78 -12.16 -46.62
N PRO A 321 23.44 -12.19 -46.52
CA PRO A 321 22.68 -10.98 -46.14
C PRO A 321 23.08 -10.51 -44.74
N LEU A 322 23.09 -9.19 -44.57
CA LEU A 322 23.41 -8.55 -43.29
C LEU A 322 22.51 -7.34 -43.08
N SER A 323 22.23 -7.08 -41.82
CA SER A 323 21.54 -5.87 -41.36
C SER A 323 22.21 -5.32 -40.10
N TYR A 324 21.94 -4.04 -39.84
CA TYR A 324 22.38 -3.42 -38.60
C TYR A 324 21.17 -3.04 -37.77
N VAL A 325 21.11 -3.59 -36.57
CA VAL A 325 20.05 -3.30 -35.61
C VAL A 325 20.44 -2.04 -34.84
N THR A 326 19.61 -1.03 -34.89
CA THR A 326 19.82 0.28 -34.25
C THR A 326 18.74 0.58 -33.19
N THR A 327 17.57 -0.03 -33.33
CA THR A 327 16.40 0.29 -32.52
C THR A 327 15.57 -0.95 -32.29
N ILE A 328 14.98 -1.07 -31.10
CA ILE A 328 14.02 -2.11 -30.71
C ILE A 328 12.70 -1.42 -30.40
N GLY A 329 11.62 -1.93 -30.94
CA GLY A 329 10.25 -1.53 -30.62
C GLY A 329 9.52 -2.67 -29.89
N LEU A 330 8.87 -2.36 -28.79
CA LEU A 330 7.96 -3.26 -28.10
C LEU A 330 6.52 -2.92 -28.49
N TYR A 331 5.78 -3.93 -28.95
CA TYR A 331 4.42 -3.79 -29.46
C TYR A 331 3.45 -4.64 -28.66
N ASN A 332 2.21 -4.18 -28.52
CA ASN A 332 1.12 -4.98 -27.95
C ASN A 332 0.53 -5.94 -29.01
N ALA A 333 -0.45 -6.75 -28.58
CA ALA A 333 -1.15 -7.68 -29.47
C ALA A 333 -1.96 -7.00 -30.60
N ARG A 334 -2.21 -5.69 -30.49
CA ARG A 334 -2.89 -4.87 -31.49
C ARG A 334 -1.91 -4.19 -32.46
N ASN A 335 -0.61 -4.50 -32.36
CA ASN A 335 0.48 -3.87 -33.10
C ASN A 335 0.65 -2.38 -32.83
N GLU A 336 0.27 -1.91 -31.65
CA GLU A 336 0.54 -0.55 -31.18
C GLU A 336 1.91 -0.51 -30.50
N LEU A 337 2.71 0.48 -30.82
CA LEU A 337 4.03 0.68 -30.25
C LEU A 337 3.91 1.15 -28.80
N LEU A 338 4.42 0.37 -27.84
CA LEU A 338 4.38 0.68 -26.42
C LEU A 338 5.65 1.39 -25.94
N ALA A 339 6.81 0.91 -26.42
CA ALA A 339 8.10 1.46 -26.03
C ALA A 339 9.14 1.29 -27.14
N THR A 340 10.14 2.16 -27.14
CA THR A 340 11.30 2.06 -28.03
C THR A 340 12.59 2.18 -27.25
N ALA A 341 13.59 1.36 -27.62
CA ALA A 341 14.95 1.47 -27.11
C ALA A 341 15.92 1.63 -28.29
N LYS A 342 16.80 2.62 -28.20
CA LYS A 342 17.87 2.82 -29.18
C LYS A 342 19.17 2.22 -28.66
N LEU A 343 19.93 1.60 -29.54
CA LEU A 343 21.25 1.10 -29.22
C LEU A 343 22.29 2.23 -29.38
N SER A 344 23.29 2.25 -28.51
CA SER A 344 24.40 3.18 -28.59
C SER A 344 25.26 2.94 -29.84
N GLU A 345 25.39 1.67 -30.23
CA GLU A 345 26.11 1.24 -31.43
C GLU A 345 25.26 0.27 -32.24
N PRO A 346 25.28 0.34 -33.57
CA PRO A 346 24.60 -0.61 -34.42
C PRO A 346 25.17 -2.02 -34.31
N LEU A 347 24.31 -3.00 -34.02
CA LEU A 347 24.72 -4.40 -33.95
C LEU A 347 24.53 -5.11 -35.28
N LYS A 348 25.59 -5.74 -35.77
CA LYS A 348 25.57 -6.50 -37.02
C LYS A 348 24.83 -7.80 -36.85
N LYS A 349 23.76 -8.01 -37.64
CA LYS A 349 22.98 -9.22 -37.73
C LYS A 349 23.19 -9.94 -39.05
N THR A 350 23.51 -11.21 -39.00
CA THR A 350 23.71 -12.08 -40.15
C THR A 350 22.99 -13.42 -39.94
N PRO A 351 22.78 -14.26 -40.98
CA PRO A 351 22.21 -15.59 -40.80
C PRO A 351 23.06 -16.54 -39.94
N SER A 352 24.33 -16.21 -39.72
CA SER A 352 25.27 -17.02 -38.95
C SER A 352 25.33 -16.63 -37.45
N ASN A 353 24.66 -15.55 -37.05
CA ASN A 353 24.65 -15.12 -35.65
C ASN A 353 23.22 -15.00 -35.11
N GLU A 354 23.09 -15.29 -33.83
CA GLU A 354 21.91 -15.02 -33.01
C GLU A 354 22.24 -13.93 -32.01
N LEU A 355 21.30 -13.00 -31.80
CA LEU A 355 21.47 -11.92 -30.85
C LEU A 355 20.29 -11.90 -29.88
N THR A 356 20.58 -11.65 -28.62
CA THR A 356 19.58 -11.34 -27.60
C THR A 356 19.90 -10.00 -26.98
N ILE A 357 18.95 -9.08 -27.06
CA ILE A 357 19.11 -7.74 -26.48
C ILE A 357 18.19 -7.61 -25.28
N ARG A 358 18.78 -7.17 -24.17
CA ARG A 358 18.07 -6.92 -22.95
C ARG A 358 17.56 -5.48 -22.94
N VAL A 359 16.25 -5.31 -22.85
CA VAL A 359 15.59 -3.99 -22.68
C VAL A 359 14.98 -3.94 -21.29
N ARG A 360 15.34 -2.94 -20.51
CA ARG A 360 14.78 -2.68 -19.20
C ARG A 360 13.83 -1.49 -19.27
N LEU A 361 12.62 -1.65 -18.77
CA LEU A 361 11.64 -0.58 -18.57
C LEU A 361 11.39 -0.42 -17.09
N ASP A 362 11.54 0.80 -16.60
CA ASP A 362 11.26 1.19 -15.22
C ASP A 362 10.01 2.09 -15.21
N TYR A 363 9.01 1.75 -14.33
CA TYR A 363 7.72 2.45 -14.25
C TYR A 363 7.08 2.37 -12.84
#